data_6557bb526d49a3a3049dac055f27ecda
#
_entry.id   6557bb526d49a3a3049dac055f27ecda
#
_cell.length_a   1.000
_cell.length_b   1.000
_cell.length_c   1.000
_cell.angle_alpha   90.00
_cell.angle_beta   90.00
_cell.angle_gamma   90.00
#
_symmetry.space_group_name_H-M   'P 1'
#
loop_
_entity.id
_entity.type
_entity.pdbx_description
1 polymer ?
#
loop_
_entity_poly.entity_id
_entity_poly.type
_entity_poly.pdbx_seq_one_letter_code
_entity_poly.pdbx_strand_id
1 'polypeptide(L)'
;MTQVGALAEICAAHAGREGPLLPILHDVQAAFGCIDAAAEAQIAQALNLSRAEVHGVVSFYHDFTAQADPRPCVELCRAEACQARGVEALVDAAKAAAGKRVRLKTVYCLGLCSAGPAARIGSAVYARLDQAALIKLVQTA
;
A
#
# COMPACT_ATOMS: atom_id res chain seq x y z
N MET A 1 8.15 14.48 19.91
CA MET A 1 7.64 15.29 18.76
C MET A 1 6.17 14.97 18.61
N THR A 2 5.33 15.97 18.47
CA THR A 2 3.91 15.74 18.18
C THR A 2 3.75 15.36 16.70
N GLN A 3 2.71 14.57 16.36
CA GLN A 3 2.41 14.20 14.96
C GLN A 3 2.32 15.43 14.05
N VAL A 4 1.77 16.54 14.54
CA VAL A 4 1.66 17.81 13.84
C VAL A 4 3.03 18.38 13.47
N GLY A 5 4.02 18.34 14.36
CA GLY A 5 5.37 18.81 14.09
C GLY A 5 6.09 17.98 13.04
N ALA A 6 6.02 16.65 13.16
CA ALA A 6 6.63 15.74 12.19
C ALA A 6 6.02 15.87 10.79
N LEU A 7 4.70 16.10 10.69
CA LEU A 7 4.06 16.33 9.39
C LEU A 7 4.49 17.66 8.76
N ALA A 8 4.67 18.71 9.58
CA ALA A 8 5.20 19.99 9.09
C ALA A 8 6.64 19.85 8.56
N GLU A 9 7.47 19.04 9.20
CA GLU A 9 8.83 18.73 8.72
C GLU A 9 8.81 17.98 7.38
N ILE A 10 7.92 17.01 7.22
CA ILE A 10 7.72 16.30 5.95
C ILE A 10 7.33 17.29 4.84
N CYS A 11 6.34 18.16 5.08
CA CYS A 11 5.94 19.18 4.11
C CYS A 11 7.09 20.11 3.76
N ALA A 12 7.87 20.55 4.75
CA ALA A 12 9.02 21.44 4.54
C ALA A 12 10.14 20.76 3.72
N ALA A 13 10.37 19.47 3.91
CA ALA A 13 11.38 18.71 3.15
C ALA A 13 11.07 18.66 1.64
N HIS A 14 9.83 18.84 1.25
CA HIS A 14 9.39 18.89 -0.15
C HIS A 14 9.13 20.33 -0.65
N ALA A 15 9.43 21.36 0.15
CA ALA A 15 9.26 22.76 -0.23
C ALA A 15 10.08 23.09 -1.49
N GLY A 16 9.45 23.74 -2.46
CA GLY A 16 10.11 24.10 -3.73
C GLY A 16 10.20 22.97 -4.77
N ARG A 17 9.74 21.76 -4.44
CA ARG A 17 9.64 20.69 -5.42
C ARG A 17 8.40 20.87 -6.30
N GLU A 18 8.53 20.65 -7.60
CA GLU A 18 7.38 20.59 -8.50
C GLU A 18 6.52 19.35 -8.21
N GLY A 19 5.19 19.53 -8.05
CA GLY A 19 4.26 18.45 -7.74
C GLY A 19 4.51 17.74 -6.41
N PRO A 20 4.63 18.45 -5.26
CA PRO A 20 5.09 17.88 -4.00
C PRO A 20 4.05 16.99 -3.30
N LEU A 21 2.76 17.03 -3.70
CA LEU A 21 1.67 16.39 -2.96
C LEU A 21 1.85 14.87 -2.84
N LEU A 22 2.08 14.15 -3.94
CA LEU A 22 2.25 12.69 -3.91
C LEU A 22 3.46 12.24 -3.07
N PRO A 23 4.66 12.82 -3.24
CA PRO A 23 5.79 12.51 -2.35
C PRO A 23 5.50 12.75 -0.87
N ILE A 24 4.84 13.85 -0.51
CA ILE A 24 4.43 14.13 0.87
C ILE A 24 3.47 13.05 1.37
N LEU A 25 2.45 12.68 0.60
CA LEU A 25 1.49 11.64 0.99
C LEU A 25 2.18 10.28 1.21
N HIS A 26 3.17 9.92 0.38
CA HIS A 26 3.94 8.69 0.58
C HIS A 26 4.78 8.74 1.86
N ASP A 27 5.44 9.85 2.15
CA ASP A 27 6.24 9.99 3.37
C ASP A 27 5.36 10.01 4.62
N VAL A 28 4.19 10.65 4.57
CA VAL A 28 3.19 10.64 5.66
C VAL A 28 2.64 9.23 5.88
N GLN A 29 2.25 8.52 4.83
CA GLN A 29 1.79 7.13 4.93
C GLN A 29 2.88 6.22 5.51
N ALA A 30 4.13 6.40 5.12
CA ALA A 30 5.26 5.63 5.63
C ALA A 30 5.56 5.94 7.11
N ALA A 31 5.48 7.22 7.51
CA ALA A 31 5.79 7.66 8.86
C ALA A 31 4.70 7.31 9.89
N PHE A 32 3.42 7.42 9.49
CA PHE A 32 2.28 7.28 10.42
C PHE A 32 1.41 6.06 10.14
N GLY A 33 1.62 5.36 9.04
CA GLY A 33 0.83 4.20 8.63
C GLY A 33 -0.56 4.55 8.08
N CYS A 34 -0.94 5.83 8.07
CA CYS A 34 -2.20 6.33 7.53
C CYS A 34 -2.15 7.83 7.21
N ILE A 35 -3.13 8.30 6.45
CA ILE A 35 -3.37 9.71 6.17
C ILE A 35 -4.80 10.00 6.62
N ASP A 36 -4.95 10.50 7.84
CA ASP A 36 -6.25 10.86 8.39
C ASP A 36 -6.73 12.24 7.93
N ALA A 37 -7.96 12.60 8.25
CA ALA A 37 -8.55 13.89 7.87
C ALA A 37 -7.80 15.11 8.44
N ALA A 38 -7.12 14.95 9.58
CA ALA A 38 -6.31 16.02 10.18
C ALA A 38 -5.00 16.21 9.38
N ALA A 39 -4.37 15.12 8.95
CA ALA A 39 -3.21 15.14 8.07
C ALA A 39 -3.55 15.77 6.71
N GLU A 40 -4.67 15.36 6.08
CA GLU A 40 -5.15 15.98 4.83
C GLU A 40 -5.32 17.50 4.96
N ALA A 41 -5.94 17.95 6.05
CA ALA A 41 -6.15 19.38 6.28
C ALA A 41 -4.84 20.15 6.45
N GLN A 42 -3.86 19.59 7.17
CA GLN A 42 -2.56 20.20 7.39
C GLN A 42 -1.73 20.25 6.08
N ILE A 43 -1.75 19.17 5.28
CA ILE A 43 -1.09 19.13 3.97
C ILE A 43 -1.73 20.17 3.03
N ALA A 44 -3.06 20.24 2.98
CA ALA A 44 -3.78 21.23 2.18
C ALA A 44 -3.36 22.65 2.52
N GLN A 45 -3.28 22.97 3.80
CA GLN A 45 -2.81 24.27 4.27
C GLN A 45 -1.34 24.54 3.88
N ALA A 46 -0.46 23.58 4.07
CA ALA A 46 0.97 23.72 3.77
C ALA A 46 1.23 23.95 2.26
N LEU A 47 0.43 23.35 1.39
CA LEU A 47 0.57 23.46 -0.07
C LEU A 47 -0.35 24.50 -0.71
N ASN A 48 -1.14 25.22 0.07
CA ASN A 48 -2.17 26.15 -0.43
C ASN A 48 -3.14 25.49 -1.40
N LEU A 49 -3.57 24.26 -1.07
CA LEU A 49 -4.58 23.50 -1.80
C LEU A 49 -5.89 23.45 -1.00
N SER A 50 -6.98 23.12 -1.66
CA SER A 50 -8.22 22.77 -0.96
C SER A 50 -8.13 21.37 -0.35
N ARG A 51 -8.88 21.12 0.74
CA ARG A 51 -8.99 19.77 1.30
C ARG A 51 -9.56 18.77 0.30
N ALA A 52 -10.46 19.22 -0.58
CA ALA A 52 -11.06 18.37 -1.60
C ALA A 52 -10.03 17.89 -2.63
N GLU A 53 -9.08 18.74 -3.02
CA GLU A 53 -7.97 18.35 -3.92
C GLU A 53 -7.07 17.30 -3.26
N VAL A 54 -6.67 17.50 -2.01
CA VAL A 54 -5.85 16.52 -1.28
C VAL A 54 -6.61 15.21 -1.09
N HIS A 55 -7.86 15.27 -0.63
CA HIS A 55 -8.72 14.09 -0.46
C HIS A 55 -8.95 13.33 -1.76
N GLY A 56 -9.12 14.03 -2.88
CA GLY A 56 -9.25 13.43 -4.21
C GLY A 56 -8.04 12.57 -4.57
N VAL A 57 -6.82 13.04 -4.27
CA VAL A 57 -5.59 12.29 -4.49
C VAL A 57 -5.49 11.11 -3.52
N VAL A 58 -5.73 11.32 -2.22
CA VAL A 58 -5.68 10.26 -1.21
C VAL A 58 -6.67 9.13 -1.53
N SER A 59 -7.89 9.47 -1.95
CA SER A 59 -8.91 8.47 -2.27
C SER A 59 -8.67 7.73 -3.60
N PHE A 60 -7.94 8.35 -4.52
CA PHE A 60 -7.63 7.73 -5.81
C PHE A 60 -6.56 6.65 -5.70
N TYR A 61 -5.52 6.84 -4.89
CA TYR A 61 -4.43 5.89 -4.73
C TYR A 61 -4.72 4.91 -3.58
N HIS A 62 -4.89 3.62 -3.91
CA HIS A 62 -5.21 2.57 -2.95
C HIS A 62 -4.08 2.22 -1.95
N ASP A 63 -2.90 2.81 -2.11
CA ASP A 63 -1.80 2.68 -1.16
C ASP A 63 -1.96 3.62 0.05
N PHE A 64 -2.78 4.65 -0.07
CA PHE A 64 -3.11 5.53 1.03
C PHE A 64 -4.32 5.01 1.81
N THR A 65 -4.23 5.04 3.13
CA THR A 65 -5.27 4.55 4.03
C THR A 65 -5.62 5.60 5.08
N ALA A 66 -6.90 5.76 5.39
CA ALA A 66 -7.36 6.70 6.41
C ALA A 66 -7.11 6.20 7.85
N GLN A 67 -6.83 4.91 8.02
CA GLN A 67 -6.56 4.28 9.30
C GLN A 67 -5.36 3.37 9.21
N ALA A 68 -4.49 3.42 10.20
CA ALA A 68 -3.35 2.53 10.29
C ALA A 68 -3.79 1.08 10.55
N ASP A 69 -3.23 0.16 9.80
CA ASP A 69 -3.42 -1.28 10.02
C ASP A 69 -2.05 -1.91 10.25
N PRO A 70 -1.70 -2.25 11.51
CA PRO A 70 -0.37 -2.76 11.85
C PRO A 70 -0.14 -4.20 11.41
N ARG A 71 -1.16 -4.88 10.86
CA ARG A 71 -1.01 -6.25 10.39
C ARG A 71 -0.07 -6.33 9.19
N PRO A 72 0.78 -7.34 9.12
CA PRO A 72 1.56 -7.60 7.91
C PRO A 72 0.65 -7.70 6.68
N CYS A 73 1.11 -7.19 5.56
CA CYS A 73 0.38 -7.20 4.30
C CYS A 73 1.07 -8.08 3.27
N VAL A 74 0.35 -9.05 2.75
CA VAL A 74 0.74 -9.82 1.57
C VAL A 74 -0.10 -9.34 0.40
N GLU A 75 0.54 -8.78 -0.61
CA GLU A 75 -0.09 -8.33 -1.84
C GLU A 75 -0.01 -9.44 -2.88
N LEU A 76 -1.16 -9.99 -3.28
CA LEU A 76 -1.27 -11.04 -4.29
C LEU A 76 -1.68 -10.44 -5.63
N CYS A 77 -0.86 -10.65 -6.66
CA CYS A 77 -1.19 -10.20 -8.01
C CYS A 77 -2.30 -11.05 -8.63
N ARG A 78 -3.39 -10.38 -9.01
CA ARG A 78 -4.53 -11.00 -9.70
C ARG A 78 -4.80 -10.36 -11.06
N ALA A 79 -3.75 -9.86 -11.71
CA ALA A 79 -3.81 -9.39 -13.10
C ALA A 79 -3.87 -10.55 -14.09
N GLU A 80 -4.22 -10.27 -15.33
CA GLU A 80 -4.47 -11.22 -16.41
C GLU A 80 -3.45 -12.36 -16.50
N ALA A 81 -2.14 -12.05 -16.54
CA ALA A 81 -1.10 -13.06 -16.66
C ALA A 81 -1.02 -13.98 -15.43
N CYS A 82 -1.27 -13.48 -14.23
CA CYS A 82 -1.32 -14.28 -13.02
C CYS A 82 -2.62 -15.12 -12.97
N GLN A 83 -3.74 -14.59 -13.45
CA GLN A 83 -4.98 -15.36 -13.62
C GLN A 83 -4.79 -16.51 -14.61
N ALA A 84 -4.22 -16.24 -15.77
CA ALA A 84 -3.89 -17.26 -16.78
C ALA A 84 -2.95 -18.36 -16.23
N ARG A 85 -2.14 -18.04 -15.22
CA ARG A 85 -1.25 -18.97 -14.50
C ARG A 85 -1.87 -19.60 -13.26
N GLY A 86 -3.19 -19.44 -13.06
CA GLY A 86 -3.95 -20.16 -12.05
C GLY A 86 -3.96 -19.53 -10.66
N VAL A 87 -3.65 -18.23 -10.49
CA VAL A 87 -3.67 -17.57 -9.17
C VAL A 87 -5.03 -17.66 -8.49
N GLU A 88 -6.13 -17.68 -9.24
CA GLU A 88 -7.48 -17.71 -8.66
C GLU A 88 -7.73 -18.99 -7.83
N ALA A 89 -7.15 -20.11 -8.22
CA ALA A 89 -7.24 -21.35 -7.46
C ALA A 89 -6.48 -21.30 -6.12
N LEU A 90 -5.58 -20.33 -5.94
CA LEU A 90 -4.77 -20.17 -4.73
C LEU A 90 -5.41 -19.22 -3.70
N VAL A 91 -6.38 -18.41 -4.12
CA VAL A 91 -6.93 -17.29 -3.32
C VAL A 91 -7.55 -17.75 -2.02
N ASP A 92 -8.39 -18.79 -2.07
CA ASP A 92 -9.12 -19.24 -0.88
C ASP A 92 -8.19 -19.88 0.15
N ALA A 93 -7.20 -20.65 -0.31
CA ALA A 93 -6.18 -21.21 0.57
C ALA A 93 -5.32 -20.11 1.21
N ALA A 94 -4.96 -19.08 0.46
CA ALA A 94 -4.23 -17.92 0.97
C ALA A 94 -5.04 -17.13 2.01
N LYS A 95 -6.34 -16.90 1.77
CA LYS A 95 -7.26 -16.26 2.73
C LYS A 95 -7.39 -17.07 4.03
N ALA A 96 -7.53 -18.39 3.91
CA ALA A 96 -7.60 -19.26 5.07
C ALA A 96 -6.31 -19.22 5.90
N ALA A 97 -5.15 -19.23 5.24
CA ALA A 97 -3.84 -19.12 5.90
C ALA A 97 -3.61 -17.75 6.55
N ALA A 98 -4.10 -16.67 5.93
CA ALA A 98 -3.99 -15.31 6.45
C ALA A 98 -4.84 -15.09 7.71
N GLY A 99 -6.06 -15.63 7.73
CA GLY A 99 -6.99 -15.44 8.83
C GLY A 99 -7.18 -13.97 9.19
N LYS A 100 -7.10 -13.67 10.50
CA LYS A 100 -7.12 -12.29 11.01
C LYS A 100 -5.73 -11.69 11.23
N ARG A 101 -4.68 -12.49 11.13
CA ARG A 101 -3.29 -12.11 11.45
C ARG A 101 -2.62 -11.32 10.33
N VAL A 102 -2.87 -11.72 9.10
CA VAL A 102 -2.26 -11.12 7.90
C VAL A 102 -3.32 -10.48 7.03
N ARG A 103 -3.02 -9.32 6.50
CA ARG A 103 -3.85 -8.65 5.51
C ARG A 103 -3.47 -9.16 4.11
N LEU A 104 -4.40 -9.82 3.44
CA LEU A 104 -4.23 -10.22 2.04
C LEU A 104 -4.85 -9.15 1.14
N LYS A 105 -4.03 -8.42 0.39
CA LYS A 105 -4.44 -7.35 -0.54
C LYS A 105 -4.32 -7.84 -1.98
N THR A 106 -5.33 -7.59 -2.79
CA THR A 106 -5.25 -7.81 -4.24
C THR A 106 -4.53 -6.63 -4.90
N VAL A 107 -3.59 -6.94 -5.80
CA VAL A 107 -2.94 -5.95 -6.67
C VAL A 107 -2.99 -6.41 -8.12
N TYR A 108 -2.87 -5.48 -9.05
CA TYR A 108 -2.98 -5.75 -10.49
C TYR A 108 -1.70 -5.36 -11.20
N CYS A 109 -0.80 -6.32 -11.24
CA CYS A 109 0.53 -6.34 -11.83
C CYS A 109 1.66 -5.89 -10.88
N LEU A 110 2.58 -6.84 -10.62
CA LEU A 110 3.85 -6.62 -9.91
C LEU A 110 5.06 -6.62 -10.86
N GLY A 111 4.81 -6.59 -12.18
CA GLY A 111 5.88 -6.66 -13.19
C GLY A 111 6.46 -8.05 -13.41
N LEU A 112 5.92 -9.11 -12.79
CA LEU A 112 6.40 -10.50 -12.88
C LEU A 112 5.50 -11.39 -13.75
N CYS A 113 4.93 -10.83 -14.81
CA CYS A 113 3.95 -11.51 -15.67
C CYS A 113 4.47 -12.81 -16.29
N SER A 114 5.75 -12.88 -16.65
CA SER A 114 6.40 -14.08 -17.22
C SER A 114 6.64 -15.17 -16.16
N ALA A 115 6.59 -14.82 -14.87
CA ALA A 115 6.90 -15.71 -13.75
C ALA A 115 5.77 -15.78 -12.71
N GLY A 116 4.54 -15.46 -13.09
CA GLY A 116 3.39 -15.58 -12.18
C GLY A 116 3.06 -17.03 -11.81
N PRO A 117 2.20 -17.24 -10.80
CA PRO A 117 1.63 -16.27 -9.86
C PRO A 117 2.67 -15.55 -9.00
N ALA A 118 2.39 -14.28 -8.66
CA ALA A 118 3.33 -13.43 -7.95
C ALA A 118 2.68 -12.72 -6.76
N ALA A 119 3.48 -12.49 -5.71
CA ALA A 119 3.09 -11.74 -4.52
C ALA A 119 4.21 -10.79 -4.07
N ARG A 120 3.86 -9.83 -3.20
CA ARG A 120 4.80 -8.88 -2.60
C ARG A 120 4.54 -8.77 -1.09
N ILE A 121 5.63 -8.67 -0.31
CA ILE A 121 5.62 -8.30 1.11
C ILE A 121 6.63 -7.18 1.29
N GLY A 122 6.16 -6.00 1.67
CA GLY A 122 7.03 -4.82 1.72
C GLY A 122 7.67 -4.55 0.36
N SER A 123 9.00 -4.56 0.30
CA SER A 123 9.77 -4.39 -0.95
C SER A 123 10.13 -5.72 -1.63
N ALA A 124 9.95 -6.86 -0.96
CA ALA A 124 10.31 -8.16 -1.49
C ALA A 124 9.20 -8.73 -2.39
N VAL A 125 9.57 -9.19 -3.59
CA VAL A 125 8.67 -9.81 -4.57
C VAL A 125 8.96 -11.30 -4.70
N TYR A 126 7.91 -12.07 -4.88
CA TYR A 126 7.93 -13.54 -4.97
C TYR A 126 7.20 -13.97 -6.23
N ALA A 127 7.75 -14.94 -6.92
CA ALA A 127 7.24 -15.40 -8.22
C ALA A 127 7.09 -16.93 -8.24
N ARG A 128 6.40 -17.46 -9.26
CA ARG A 128 6.16 -18.89 -9.48
C ARG A 128 5.54 -19.56 -8.25
N LEU A 129 4.60 -18.87 -7.62
CA LEU A 129 3.96 -19.34 -6.41
C LEU A 129 2.97 -20.46 -6.73
N ASP A 130 3.19 -21.61 -6.12
CA ASP A 130 2.16 -22.64 -5.96
C ASP A 130 1.43 -22.46 -4.63
N GLN A 131 0.47 -23.31 -4.35
CA GLN A 131 -0.33 -23.21 -3.13
C GLN A 131 0.52 -23.35 -1.86
N ALA A 132 1.45 -24.29 -1.83
CA ALA A 132 2.29 -24.53 -0.66
C ALA A 132 3.24 -23.35 -0.39
N ALA A 133 3.88 -22.80 -1.42
CA ALA A 133 4.73 -21.64 -1.34
C ALA A 133 3.98 -20.39 -0.89
N LEU A 134 2.78 -20.16 -1.42
CA LEU A 134 1.93 -19.02 -1.04
C LEU A 134 1.44 -19.14 0.40
N ILE A 135 0.98 -20.31 0.84
CA ILE A 135 0.58 -20.54 2.23
C ILE A 135 1.75 -20.27 3.18
N LYS A 136 2.93 -20.83 2.87
CA LYS A 136 4.14 -20.59 3.66
C LYS A 136 4.51 -19.11 3.73
N LEU A 137 4.44 -18.41 2.60
CA LEU A 137 4.71 -16.97 2.52
C LEU A 137 3.75 -16.18 3.43
N VAL A 138 2.46 -16.49 3.40
CA VAL A 138 1.45 -15.84 4.24
C VAL A 138 1.65 -16.16 5.72
N GLN A 139 2.08 -17.40 6.06
CA GLN A 139 2.31 -17.80 7.45
C GLN A 139 3.56 -17.16 8.06
N THR A 140 4.56 -16.82 7.24
CA THR A 140 5.85 -16.24 7.69
C THR A 140 5.87 -14.69 7.60
N ALA A 141 4.83 -14.07 7.08
CA ALA A 141 4.67 -12.63 6.96
C ALA A 141 4.48 -11.92 8.31
#